data_28282c837746d03746d6d7925e6a69a8
#
_entry.id   28282c837746d03746d6d7925e6a69a8
#
_cell.length_a   1.000
_cell.length_b   1.000
_cell.length_c   1.000
_cell.angle_alpha   90.00
_cell.angle_beta   90.00
_cell.angle_gamma   90.00
#
_symmetry.space_group_name_H-M   'P 1'
#
loop_
_entity.id
_entity.type
_entity.pdbx_description
1 polymer ?
#
loop_
_entity_poly.entity_id
_entity_poly.type
_entity_poly.pdbx_seq_one_letter_code
_entity_poly.pdbx_strand_id
1 'polypeptide(L)'
;MKYAVVLCDGMADYPVEALGGKTPMEVAKKPNIDALASKGEVGLVRTVAAGLKPGSDVANMSVLGFDPKKCYTGRSPLEAVSIGVKMSESDIALRCNLVTLSDEADYGAKTMLDYSGGDISTEEAAQIIKTVQEHFGSSEFDFYSGVAYRHCLIVHNGTTDLGKMTPPHDISGRVIGEYLSTSPNAEKLIAMMRESYDLLKDHPVNKKRIAEGKLPANSIWLWGEGSRPALPSFEEKFGVKGSIVSAVDLLKGIGICAGMNTPEVEGATGYIDTNFEGKANVAIDEWRKGQDLVYIHVEAPDECGHRNEPENKVKAIELIDSRIMPIILDYLNTQDDYKVMVLPDHPTPISTRTHASDPVPYLIYCKGKELDSGVASINEKSASETGNFVDPGFDLMGHFLKD
;
A
#
# COMPACT_ATOMS: atom_id res chain seq x y z
N MET A 1 -4.40 -9.39 26.94
CA MET A 1 -3.24 -9.74 26.08
C MET A 1 -2.95 -8.62 25.10
N LYS A 2 -1.68 -8.31 24.80
CA LYS A 2 -1.28 -7.37 23.75
C LYS A 2 -0.69 -8.10 22.56
N TYR A 3 -0.97 -7.61 21.36
CA TYR A 3 -0.53 -8.19 20.10
C TYR A 3 0.25 -7.16 19.30
N ALA A 4 1.43 -7.53 18.81
CA ALA A 4 2.22 -6.73 17.88
C ALA A 4 2.38 -7.50 16.57
N VAL A 5 2.06 -6.88 15.45
CA VAL A 5 2.44 -7.34 14.12
C VAL A 5 3.47 -6.36 13.58
N VAL A 6 4.66 -6.81 13.27
CA VAL A 6 5.69 -6.02 12.58
C VAL A 6 5.76 -6.52 11.16
N LEU A 7 5.15 -5.76 10.27
CA LEU A 7 5.15 -6.06 8.84
C LEU A 7 6.30 -5.33 8.17
N CYS A 8 7.22 -6.11 7.63
CA CYS A 8 8.41 -5.66 6.91
C CYS A 8 8.14 -5.79 5.42
N ASP A 9 7.44 -4.80 4.83
CA ASP A 9 6.96 -4.84 3.45
C ASP A 9 8.07 -5.20 2.47
N GLY A 10 7.80 -6.17 1.59
CA GLY A 10 8.71 -6.60 0.56
C GLY A 10 10.04 -7.20 1.04
N MET A 11 10.18 -7.54 2.34
CA MET A 11 11.46 -7.97 2.95
C MET A 11 12.04 -9.23 2.30
N ALA A 12 11.19 -10.18 1.90
CA ALA A 12 11.62 -11.43 1.29
C ALA A 12 12.19 -11.20 -0.13
N ASP A 13 13.15 -12.05 -0.50
CA ASP A 13 13.88 -11.90 -1.77
C ASP A 13 14.37 -13.25 -2.29
N TYR A 14 14.91 -13.24 -3.50
CA TYR A 14 15.72 -14.31 -4.05
C TYR A 14 17.19 -14.09 -3.73
N PRO A 15 18.05 -15.14 -3.88
CA PRO A 15 19.49 -14.98 -3.73
C PRO A 15 20.05 -13.89 -4.67
N VAL A 16 20.79 -12.93 -4.10
CA VAL A 16 21.33 -11.76 -4.79
C VAL A 16 22.84 -11.92 -4.98
N GLU A 17 23.32 -11.82 -6.20
CA GLU A 17 24.75 -11.98 -6.52
C GLU A 17 25.63 -10.98 -5.75
N ALA A 18 25.20 -9.71 -5.69
CA ALA A 18 25.91 -8.66 -4.95
C ALA A 18 26.02 -8.95 -3.43
N LEU A 19 25.18 -9.82 -2.90
CA LEU A 19 25.20 -10.29 -1.50
C LEU A 19 25.86 -11.68 -1.34
N GLY A 20 26.65 -12.09 -2.34
CA GLY A 20 27.33 -13.39 -2.33
C GLY A 20 26.39 -14.58 -2.49
N GLY A 21 25.30 -14.42 -3.22
CA GLY A 21 24.30 -15.46 -3.48
C GLY A 21 23.37 -15.73 -2.29
N LYS A 22 23.27 -14.80 -1.35
CA LYS A 22 22.36 -14.85 -0.19
C LYS A 22 21.19 -13.89 -0.39
N THR A 23 20.10 -14.13 0.34
CA THR A 23 19.00 -13.17 0.41
C THR A 23 19.34 -12.01 1.36
N PRO A 24 18.68 -10.84 1.23
CA PRO A 24 18.81 -9.76 2.23
C PRO A 24 18.50 -10.21 3.65
N MET A 25 17.51 -11.10 3.86
CA MET A 25 17.20 -11.66 5.18
C MET A 25 18.31 -12.54 5.74
N GLU A 26 19.04 -13.29 4.91
CA GLU A 26 20.19 -14.10 5.34
C GLU A 26 21.40 -13.24 5.73
N VAL A 27 21.57 -12.06 5.13
CA VAL A 27 22.72 -11.16 5.36
C VAL A 27 22.46 -10.22 6.53
N ALA A 28 21.22 -9.74 6.70
CA ALA A 28 20.85 -8.74 7.68
C ALA A 28 21.08 -9.23 9.13
N LYS A 29 21.72 -8.38 9.94
CA LYS A 29 21.87 -8.58 11.37
C LYS A 29 20.59 -8.15 12.08
N LYS A 30 19.82 -9.14 12.54
CA LYS A 30 18.50 -8.93 13.16
C LYS A 30 18.34 -9.74 14.46
N PRO A 31 19.22 -9.49 15.46
CA PRO A 31 19.30 -10.32 16.68
C PRO A 31 18.01 -10.32 17.50
N ASN A 32 17.21 -9.24 17.49
CA ASN A 32 15.93 -9.19 18.22
C ASN A 32 14.89 -10.08 17.56
N ILE A 33 14.76 -10.00 16.23
CA ILE A 33 13.85 -10.85 15.45
C ILE A 33 14.28 -12.31 15.54
N ASP A 34 15.57 -12.61 15.40
CA ASP A 34 16.11 -13.96 15.48
C ASP A 34 15.93 -14.58 16.89
N ALA A 35 16.04 -13.77 17.95
CA ALA A 35 15.77 -14.23 19.32
C ALA A 35 14.30 -14.62 19.53
N LEU A 36 13.35 -13.91 18.90
CA LEU A 36 11.94 -14.31 18.91
C LEU A 36 11.71 -15.54 18.06
N ALA A 37 12.33 -15.63 16.88
CA ALA A 37 12.22 -16.77 15.99
C ALA A 37 12.69 -18.06 16.64
N SER A 38 13.80 -18.04 17.38
CA SER A 38 14.33 -19.22 18.07
C SER A 38 13.40 -19.77 19.16
N LYS A 39 12.50 -18.93 19.70
CA LYS A 39 11.57 -19.26 20.79
C LYS A 39 10.10 -19.24 20.38
N GLY A 40 9.82 -19.09 19.11
CA GLY A 40 8.48 -18.97 18.56
C GLY A 40 8.18 -20.05 17.52
N GLU A 41 7.00 -19.96 16.93
CA GLU A 41 6.65 -20.70 15.73
C GLU A 41 7.24 -19.98 14.51
N VAL A 42 7.88 -20.71 13.61
CA VAL A 42 8.42 -20.22 12.35
C VAL A 42 7.86 -21.07 11.21
N GLY A 43 7.51 -20.44 10.09
CA GLY A 43 7.03 -21.14 8.92
C GLY A 43 6.91 -20.23 7.71
N LEU A 44 6.27 -20.73 6.66
CA LEU A 44 5.92 -19.98 5.45
C LEU A 44 4.41 -19.71 5.41
N VAL A 45 4.02 -18.58 4.84
CA VAL A 45 2.63 -18.22 4.60
C VAL A 45 2.43 -17.73 3.17
N ARG A 46 1.32 -18.17 2.52
CA ARG A 46 0.91 -17.69 1.20
C ARG A 46 -0.02 -16.49 1.36
N THR A 47 0.53 -15.31 1.39
CA THR A 47 -0.20 -14.04 1.53
C THR A 47 -0.90 -13.62 0.25
N VAL A 48 -0.27 -13.85 -0.91
CA VAL A 48 -0.86 -13.59 -2.23
C VAL A 48 -1.61 -14.84 -2.71
N ALA A 49 -2.93 -14.79 -2.71
CA ALA A 49 -3.75 -15.92 -3.15
C ALA A 49 -3.57 -16.21 -4.65
N ALA A 50 -3.58 -17.49 -5.02
CA ALA A 50 -3.46 -17.92 -6.41
C ALA A 50 -4.49 -17.22 -7.32
N GLY A 51 -4.01 -16.66 -8.43
CA GLY A 51 -4.82 -15.94 -9.43
C GLY A 51 -4.96 -14.44 -9.17
N LEU A 52 -4.47 -13.91 -8.04
CA LEU A 52 -4.34 -12.47 -7.81
C LEU A 52 -2.96 -11.99 -8.23
N LYS A 53 -2.89 -10.74 -8.70
CA LYS A 53 -1.60 -10.06 -8.90
C LYS A 53 -0.97 -9.76 -7.55
N PRO A 54 0.33 -9.98 -7.37
CA PRO A 54 1.01 -9.61 -6.13
C PRO A 54 1.01 -8.10 -5.95
N GLY A 55 0.74 -7.67 -4.72
CA GLY A 55 0.72 -6.27 -4.31
C GLY A 55 0.37 -6.14 -2.84
N SER A 56 0.81 -5.03 -2.24
CA SER A 56 0.62 -4.76 -0.81
C SER A 56 -0.86 -4.68 -0.43
N ASP A 57 -1.76 -4.34 -1.37
CA ASP A 57 -3.21 -4.32 -1.15
C ASP A 57 -3.77 -5.72 -0.82
N VAL A 58 -3.56 -6.68 -1.72
CA VAL A 58 -4.07 -8.06 -1.55
C VAL A 58 -3.31 -8.81 -0.46
N ALA A 59 -2.00 -8.59 -0.36
CA ALA A 59 -1.15 -9.27 0.61
C ALA A 59 -1.45 -8.81 2.04
N ASN A 60 -1.54 -7.50 2.30
CA ASN A 60 -1.89 -6.98 3.63
C ASN A 60 -3.34 -7.29 4.03
N MET A 61 -4.31 -7.30 3.08
CA MET A 61 -5.65 -7.82 3.38
C MET A 61 -5.57 -9.27 3.89
N SER A 62 -4.77 -10.10 3.23
CA SER A 62 -4.56 -11.49 3.65
C SER A 62 -3.94 -11.58 5.04
N VAL A 63 -2.84 -10.85 5.31
CA VAL A 63 -2.19 -10.84 6.63
C VAL A 63 -3.13 -10.35 7.73
N LEU A 64 -4.00 -9.37 7.44
CA LEU A 64 -5.04 -8.89 8.36
C LEU A 64 -6.21 -9.87 8.53
N GLY A 65 -6.16 -11.01 7.83
CA GLY A 65 -7.14 -12.08 7.97
C GLY A 65 -8.39 -11.91 7.13
N PHE A 66 -8.37 -11.08 6.10
CA PHE A 66 -9.47 -10.92 5.15
C PHE A 66 -9.15 -11.68 3.86
N ASP A 67 -10.14 -12.40 3.30
CA ASP A 67 -10.02 -13.07 1.99
C ASP A 67 -9.99 -12.02 0.87
N PRO A 68 -8.83 -11.75 0.24
CA PRO A 68 -8.76 -10.71 -0.77
C PRO A 68 -9.59 -11.02 -2.02
N LYS A 69 -9.88 -12.29 -2.31
CA LYS A 69 -10.77 -12.66 -3.42
C LYS A 69 -12.22 -12.21 -3.22
N LYS A 70 -12.63 -12.00 -1.97
CA LYS A 70 -13.98 -11.55 -1.62
C LYS A 70 -14.04 -10.05 -1.31
N CYS A 71 -12.95 -9.51 -0.76
CA CYS A 71 -12.96 -8.17 -0.19
C CYS A 71 -12.26 -7.12 -1.06
N TYR A 72 -11.32 -7.52 -1.93
CA TYR A 72 -10.59 -6.57 -2.77
C TYR A 72 -11.43 -6.15 -3.98
N THR A 73 -11.64 -4.85 -4.10
CA THR A 73 -12.48 -4.23 -5.13
C THR A 73 -11.74 -3.20 -5.98
N GLY A 74 -10.43 -3.06 -5.75
CA GLY A 74 -9.57 -2.08 -6.39
C GLY A 74 -8.82 -1.22 -5.37
N ARG A 75 -7.78 -0.56 -5.83
CA ARG A 75 -6.89 0.26 -5.00
C ARG A 75 -7.46 1.67 -4.73
N SER A 76 -8.14 2.25 -5.73
CA SER A 76 -8.64 3.63 -5.66
C SER A 76 -9.57 3.91 -4.48
N PRO A 77 -10.54 3.05 -4.13
CA PRO A 77 -11.39 3.30 -2.98
C PRO A 77 -10.64 3.26 -1.65
N LEU A 78 -9.59 2.46 -1.53
CA LEU A 78 -8.75 2.44 -0.33
C LEU A 78 -7.97 3.75 -0.17
N GLU A 79 -7.40 4.26 -1.26
CA GLU A 79 -6.70 5.54 -1.29
C GLU A 79 -7.68 6.71 -1.03
N ALA A 80 -8.89 6.67 -1.58
CA ALA A 80 -9.92 7.67 -1.32
C ALA A 80 -10.30 7.74 0.16
N VAL A 81 -10.55 6.59 0.77
CA VAL A 81 -10.92 6.51 2.19
C VAL A 81 -9.78 7.00 3.09
N SER A 82 -8.52 6.72 2.75
CA SER A 82 -7.36 7.14 3.55
C SER A 82 -7.21 8.65 3.66
N ILE A 83 -7.56 9.38 2.62
CA ILE A 83 -7.56 10.86 2.62
C ILE A 83 -8.85 11.48 3.19
N GLY A 84 -9.69 10.67 3.85
CA GLY A 84 -10.91 11.12 4.54
C GLY A 84 -12.15 11.21 3.67
N VAL A 85 -12.12 10.72 2.43
CA VAL A 85 -13.29 10.68 1.55
C VAL A 85 -14.31 9.66 2.10
N LYS A 86 -15.54 10.12 2.29
CA LYS A 86 -16.64 9.25 2.69
C LYS A 86 -17.28 8.63 1.46
N MET A 87 -17.22 7.31 1.37
CA MET A 87 -17.87 6.54 0.30
C MET A 87 -19.04 5.74 0.87
N SER A 88 -20.18 5.78 0.20
CA SER A 88 -21.28 4.82 0.42
C SER A 88 -20.99 3.48 -0.27
N GLU A 89 -21.82 2.48 -0.02
CA GLU A 89 -21.68 1.16 -0.67
C GLU A 89 -21.93 1.20 -2.18
N SER A 90 -22.71 2.18 -2.66
CA SER A 90 -23.03 2.36 -4.08
C SER A 90 -22.04 3.27 -4.81
N ASP A 91 -21.09 3.88 -4.12
CA ASP A 91 -20.10 4.77 -4.74
C ASP A 91 -18.94 3.97 -5.32
N ILE A 92 -18.38 4.49 -6.41
CA ILE A 92 -17.11 4.01 -6.93
C ILE A 92 -16.07 5.13 -6.87
N ALA A 93 -14.82 4.75 -6.67
CA ALA A 93 -13.68 5.65 -6.75
C ALA A 93 -12.86 5.33 -8.01
N LEU A 94 -12.38 6.37 -8.67
CA LEU A 94 -11.37 6.30 -9.71
C LEU A 94 -10.16 7.15 -9.31
N ARG A 95 -8.98 6.74 -9.73
CA ARG A 95 -7.83 7.62 -9.76
C ARG A 95 -8.04 8.67 -10.83
N CYS A 96 -7.69 9.91 -10.50
CA CYS A 96 -7.69 11.05 -11.42
C CYS A 96 -6.26 11.59 -11.48
N ASN A 97 -5.52 11.24 -12.52
CA ASN A 97 -4.20 11.82 -12.74
C ASN A 97 -4.34 13.17 -13.48
N LEU A 98 -3.52 14.12 -13.09
CA LEU A 98 -3.21 15.26 -13.96
C LEU A 98 -2.08 14.84 -14.91
N VAL A 99 -2.33 14.92 -16.21
CA VAL A 99 -1.42 14.45 -17.25
C VAL A 99 -1.06 15.55 -18.25
N THR A 100 0.02 15.34 -19.01
CA THR A 100 0.37 16.17 -20.16
C THR A 100 0.02 15.45 -21.44
N LEU A 101 -0.88 16.01 -22.24
CA LEU A 101 -1.20 15.58 -23.59
C LEU A 101 -0.61 16.55 -24.62
N SER A 102 -0.31 16.04 -25.80
CA SER A 102 0.08 16.82 -26.96
C SER A 102 -1.08 17.69 -27.49
N ASP A 103 -0.83 18.50 -28.51
CA ASP A 103 -1.70 19.59 -28.95
C ASP A 103 -2.55 19.31 -30.21
N GLU A 104 -2.59 18.05 -30.68
CA GLU A 104 -3.44 17.66 -31.81
C GLU A 104 -4.90 18.09 -31.58
N ALA A 105 -5.57 18.51 -32.65
CA ALA A 105 -6.93 19.04 -32.58
C ALA A 105 -7.96 17.97 -32.14
N ASP A 106 -7.84 16.74 -32.64
CA ASP A 106 -8.67 15.64 -32.19
C ASP A 106 -8.11 15.03 -30.91
N TYR A 107 -8.97 14.91 -29.88
CA TYR A 107 -8.57 14.39 -28.58
C TYR A 107 -8.00 12.95 -28.68
N GLY A 108 -8.63 12.10 -29.51
CA GLY A 108 -8.16 10.73 -29.71
C GLY A 108 -6.82 10.61 -30.43
N ALA A 109 -6.43 11.65 -31.19
CA ALA A 109 -5.13 11.70 -31.89
C ALA A 109 -3.98 12.18 -30.98
N LYS A 110 -4.29 12.75 -29.80
CA LYS A 110 -3.27 13.24 -28.87
C LYS A 110 -2.38 12.11 -28.35
N THR A 111 -1.15 12.47 -28.00
CA THR A 111 -0.16 11.59 -27.39
C THR A 111 -0.08 11.86 -25.88
N MET A 112 0.01 10.80 -25.07
CA MET A 112 0.35 10.90 -23.66
C MET A 112 1.83 11.26 -23.52
N LEU A 113 2.16 12.53 -23.35
CA LEU A 113 3.53 13.01 -23.21
C LEU A 113 4.10 12.72 -21.83
N ASP A 114 3.28 12.88 -20.79
CA ASP A 114 3.69 12.65 -19.41
C ASP A 114 2.48 12.31 -18.52
N TYR A 115 2.56 11.22 -17.79
CA TYR A 115 1.48 10.73 -16.91
C TYR A 115 1.41 11.46 -15.55
N SER A 116 2.40 12.31 -15.25
CA SER A 116 2.55 13.04 -13.99
C SER A 116 2.32 14.54 -14.11
N GLY A 117 1.89 15.03 -15.30
CA GLY A 117 1.75 16.44 -15.55
C GLY A 117 3.08 17.20 -15.44
N GLY A 118 4.20 16.54 -15.80
CA GLY A 118 5.54 17.09 -15.67
C GLY A 118 5.97 17.25 -14.22
N ASP A 119 5.72 16.23 -13.39
CA ASP A 119 5.98 16.23 -11.95
C ASP A 119 5.41 17.46 -11.24
N ILE A 120 4.12 17.74 -11.50
CA ILE A 120 3.42 18.88 -10.90
C ILE A 120 3.45 18.84 -9.38
N SER A 121 3.69 20.00 -8.73
CA SER A 121 3.66 20.08 -7.27
C SER A 121 2.24 19.94 -6.71
N THR A 122 2.14 19.53 -5.44
CA THR A 122 0.83 19.38 -4.76
C THR A 122 0.05 20.71 -4.75
N GLU A 123 0.74 21.83 -4.53
CA GLU A 123 0.15 23.17 -4.45
C GLU A 123 -0.38 23.63 -5.81
N GLU A 124 0.35 23.37 -6.89
CA GLU A 124 -0.09 23.68 -8.26
C GLU A 124 -1.27 22.79 -8.67
N ALA A 125 -1.18 21.50 -8.37
CA ALA A 125 -2.20 20.51 -8.68
C ALA A 125 -3.52 20.79 -7.95
N ALA A 126 -3.46 21.19 -6.68
CA ALA A 126 -4.65 21.54 -5.90
C ALA A 126 -5.46 22.69 -6.54
N GLN A 127 -4.79 23.69 -7.15
CA GLN A 127 -5.46 24.77 -7.86
C GLN A 127 -6.17 24.26 -9.13
N ILE A 128 -5.55 23.34 -9.87
CA ILE A 128 -6.14 22.74 -11.07
C ILE A 128 -7.34 21.87 -10.68
N ILE A 129 -7.21 21.01 -9.68
CA ILE A 129 -8.29 20.13 -9.23
C ILE A 129 -9.47 20.92 -8.67
N LYS A 130 -9.22 22.07 -8.02
CA LYS A 130 -10.29 22.98 -7.62
C LYS A 130 -11.09 23.44 -8.83
N THR A 131 -10.43 23.84 -9.92
CA THR A 131 -11.10 24.22 -11.17
C THR A 131 -11.86 23.05 -11.79
N VAL A 132 -11.30 21.84 -11.75
CA VAL A 132 -11.95 20.60 -12.22
C VAL A 132 -13.22 20.33 -11.39
N GLN A 133 -13.16 20.43 -10.05
CA GLN A 133 -14.31 20.26 -9.18
C GLN A 133 -15.38 21.34 -9.41
N GLU A 134 -14.99 22.60 -9.57
CA GLU A 134 -15.93 23.70 -9.84
C GLU A 134 -16.66 23.52 -11.18
N HIS A 135 -16.02 22.88 -12.17
CA HIS A 135 -16.59 22.70 -13.51
C HIS A 135 -17.40 21.41 -13.67
N PHE A 136 -16.89 20.29 -13.18
CA PHE A 136 -17.49 18.95 -13.33
C PHE A 136 -18.24 18.44 -12.09
N GLY A 137 -17.96 19.03 -10.92
CA GLY A 137 -18.58 18.61 -9.66
C GLY A 137 -20.10 18.73 -9.71
N SER A 138 -20.79 17.72 -9.16
CA SER A 138 -22.26 17.63 -9.18
C SER A 138 -22.73 16.65 -8.10
N SER A 139 -24.04 16.38 -8.07
CA SER A 139 -24.57 15.28 -7.23
C SER A 139 -24.13 13.87 -7.65
N GLU A 140 -23.51 13.74 -8.83
CA GLU A 140 -23.01 12.48 -9.39
C GLU A 140 -21.49 12.36 -9.25
N PHE A 141 -20.76 13.49 -9.26
CA PHE A 141 -19.29 13.51 -9.36
C PHE A 141 -18.66 14.45 -8.34
N ASP A 142 -17.71 13.93 -7.55
CA ASP A 142 -16.89 14.70 -6.63
C ASP A 142 -15.41 14.43 -6.84
N PHE A 143 -14.64 15.49 -7.12
CA PHE A 143 -13.19 15.42 -7.27
C PHE A 143 -12.48 15.85 -5.99
N TYR A 144 -11.53 15.05 -5.56
CA TYR A 144 -10.74 15.30 -4.35
C TYR A 144 -9.26 15.46 -4.69
N SER A 145 -8.66 16.52 -4.16
CA SER A 145 -7.23 16.74 -4.33
C SER A 145 -6.43 15.75 -3.47
N GLY A 146 -5.43 15.11 -4.08
CA GLY A 146 -4.44 14.28 -3.43
C GLY A 146 -3.05 14.91 -3.51
N VAL A 147 -2.01 14.07 -3.65
CA VAL A 147 -0.60 14.49 -3.66
C VAL A 147 -0.05 14.53 -5.08
N ALA A 148 0.64 15.62 -5.44
CA ALA A 148 1.23 15.84 -6.76
C ALA A 148 0.18 15.62 -7.88
N TYR A 149 0.46 14.77 -8.84
CA TYR A 149 -0.43 14.48 -9.97
C TYR A 149 -1.57 13.49 -9.65
N ARG A 150 -1.61 12.90 -8.46
CA ARG A 150 -2.54 11.83 -8.07
C ARG A 150 -3.71 12.39 -7.27
N HIS A 151 -4.89 12.29 -7.82
CA HIS A 151 -6.16 12.76 -7.26
C HIS A 151 -7.21 11.66 -7.35
N CYS A 152 -8.40 11.92 -6.83
CA CYS A 152 -9.50 10.97 -6.78
C CYS A 152 -10.78 11.59 -7.36
N LEU A 153 -11.53 10.79 -8.10
CA LEU A 153 -12.92 11.04 -8.47
C LEU A 153 -13.81 10.03 -7.76
N ILE A 154 -14.85 10.50 -7.08
CA ILE A 154 -15.96 9.68 -6.62
C ILE A 154 -17.13 9.82 -7.59
N VAL A 155 -17.67 8.71 -8.01
CA VAL A 155 -18.91 8.62 -8.79
C VAL A 155 -20.00 8.05 -7.89
N HIS A 156 -20.96 8.88 -7.52
CA HIS A 156 -22.08 8.47 -6.68
C HIS A 156 -23.05 7.58 -7.43
N ASN A 157 -23.44 6.45 -6.81
CA ASN A 157 -24.27 5.42 -7.43
C ASN A 157 -23.68 4.94 -8.78
N GLY A 158 -22.37 4.81 -8.85
CA GLY A 158 -21.63 4.42 -10.04
C GLY A 158 -21.57 2.91 -10.26
N THR A 159 -20.97 2.52 -11.39
CA THR A 159 -20.67 1.12 -11.73
C THR A 159 -19.21 0.96 -12.06
N THR A 160 -18.62 -0.17 -11.69
CA THR A 160 -17.25 -0.55 -12.09
C THR A 160 -17.18 -1.18 -13.48
N ASP A 161 -18.32 -1.40 -14.12
CA ASP A 161 -18.41 -1.90 -15.53
C ASP A 161 -18.15 -0.75 -16.51
N LEU A 162 -16.96 -0.18 -16.45
CA LEU A 162 -16.52 0.94 -17.28
C LEU A 162 -15.73 0.50 -18.52
N GLY A 163 -15.61 -0.80 -18.77
CA GLY A 163 -14.72 -1.33 -19.79
C GLY A 163 -13.24 -1.14 -19.41
N LYS A 164 -12.38 -1.00 -20.39
CA LYS A 164 -10.94 -0.86 -20.13
C LYS A 164 -10.57 0.60 -19.84
N MET A 165 -10.35 0.92 -18.56
CA MET A 165 -9.80 2.19 -18.10
C MET A 165 -8.28 2.05 -17.94
N THR A 166 -7.52 2.40 -18.99
CA THR A 166 -6.06 2.13 -19.06
C THR A 166 -5.26 3.07 -18.16
N PRO A 167 -4.31 2.58 -17.34
CA PRO A 167 -3.40 3.43 -16.58
C PRO A 167 -2.55 4.34 -17.49
N PRO A 168 -2.37 5.64 -17.18
CA PRO A 168 -1.67 6.57 -18.07
C PRO A 168 -0.17 6.28 -18.20
N HIS A 169 0.46 5.70 -17.19
CA HIS A 169 1.88 5.31 -17.23
C HIS A 169 2.16 4.14 -18.18
N ASP A 170 1.16 3.30 -18.48
CA ASP A 170 1.30 2.19 -19.44
C ASP A 170 1.31 2.67 -20.90
N ILE A 171 0.90 3.92 -21.13
CA ILE A 171 0.71 4.48 -22.48
C ILE A 171 1.55 5.74 -22.73
N SER A 172 2.57 5.99 -21.92
CA SER A 172 3.51 7.10 -22.14
C SER A 172 4.15 7.01 -23.52
N GLY A 173 4.12 8.12 -24.27
CA GLY A 173 4.60 8.21 -25.64
C GLY A 173 3.66 7.61 -26.70
N ARG A 174 2.45 7.19 -26.35
CA ARG A 174 1.48 6.57 -27.27
C ARG A 174 0.29 7.46 -27.51
N VAL A 175 -0.32 7.31 -28.71
CA VAL A 175 -1.57 7.95 -29.07
C VAL A 175 -2.69 7.40 -28.21
N ILE A 176 -3.49 8.29 -27.57
CA ILE A 176 -4.42 7.88 -26.51
C ILE A 176 -5.71 7.23 -27.02
N GLY A 177 -6.10 7.43 -28.28
CA GLY A 177 -7.42 7.03 -28.81
C GLY A 177 -7.73 5.56 -28.64
N GLU A 178 -6.74 4.68 -28.84
CA GLU A 178 -6.89 3.23 -28.70
C GLU A 178 -7.04 2.75 -27.25
N TYR A 179 -6.77 3.64 -26.29
CA TYR A 179 -6.78 3.36 -24.84
C TYR A 179 -7.95 3.99 -24.10
N LEU A 180 -8.80 4.74 -24.80
CA LEU A 180 -10.05 5.28 -24.26
C LEU A 180 -11.10 4.16 -24.20
N SER A 181 -11.82 4.05 -23.10
CA SER A 181 -12.90 3.09 -22.99
C SER A 181 -14.03 3.40 -23.98
N THR A 182 -14.58 2.34 -24.59
CA THR A 182 -15.73 2.39 -25.48
C THR A 182 -17.01 1.88 -24.78
N SER A 183 -16.95 1.59 -23.47
CA SER A 183 -18.12 1.20 -22.70
C SER A 183 -19.13 2.34 -22.63
N PRO A 184 -20.43 2.08 -22.86
CA PRO A 184 -21.47 3.10 -22.66
C PRO A 184 -21.49 3.67 -21.24
N ASN A 185 -21.12 2.88 -20.24
CA ASN A 185 -21.07 3.31 -18.86
C ASN A 185 -19.92 4.32 -18.58
N ALA A 186 -18.89 4.35 -19.43
CA ALA A 186 -17.75 5.27 -19.33
C ALA A 186 -17.93 6.56 -20.15
N GLU A 187 -18.99 6.70 -20.93
CA GLU A 187 -19.18 7.80 -21.88
C GLU A 187 -19.02 9.18 -21.21
N LYS A 188 -19.67 9.40 -20.06
CA LYS A 188 -19.56 10.66 -19.31
C LYS A 188 -18.12 10.92 -18.82
N LEU A 189 -17.42 9.87 -18.36
CA LEU A 189 -16.04 9.97 -17.87
C LEU A 189 -15.08 10.33 -19.01
N ILE A 190 -15.25 9.69 -20.17
CA ILE A 190 -14.45 9.99 -21.36
C ILE A 190 -14.75 11.41 -21.89
N ALA A 191 -16.02 11.85 -21.83
CA ALA A 191 -16.39 13.22 -22.17
C ALA A 191 -15.71 14.23 -21.24
N MET A 192 -15.70 14.01 -19.92
CA MET A 192 -15.00 14.84 -18.95
C MET A 192 -13.49 14.90 -19.21
N MET A 193 -12.85 13.75 -19.50
CA MET A 193 -11.42 13.72 -19.87
C MET A 193 -11.15 14.61 -21.09
N ARG A 194 -11.97 14.48 -22.13
CA ARG A 194 -11.87 15.28 -23.37
C ARG A 194 -12.05 16.76 -23.11
N GLU A 195 -13.11 17.15 -22.41
CA GLU A 195 -13.44 18.54 -22.10
C GLU A 195 -12.40 19.17 -21.16
N SER A 196 -11.81 18.39 -20.27
CA SER A 196 -10.77 18.87 -19.36
C SER A 196 -9.55 19.44 -20.07
N TYR A 197 -9.20 18.93 -21.25
CA TYR A 197 -8.10 19.47 -22.04
C TYR A 197 -8.38 20.93 -22.44
N ASP A 198 -9.58 21.23 -22.93
CA ASP A 198 -9.95 22.60 -23.30
C ASP A 198 -10.07 23.51 -22.07
N LEU A 199 -10.54 22.99 -20.94
CA LEU A 199 -10.60 23.70 -19.68
C LEU A 199 -9.22 24.06 -19.12
N LEU A 200 -8.26 23.13 -19.22
CA LEU A 200 -6.99 23.21 -18.49
C LEU A 200 -5.81 23.72 -19.32
N LYS A 201 -5.82 23.60 -20.67
CA LYS A 201 -4.70 24.03 -21.53
C LYS A 201 -4.27 25.48 -21.30
N ASP A 202 -5.22 26.36 -20.99
CA ASP A 202 -5.01 27.78 -20.74
C ASP A 202 -5.12 28.18 -19.27
N HIS A 203 -5.16 27.21 -18.35
CA HIS A 203 -5.22 27.47 -16.91
C HIS A 203 -4.01 28.30 -16.44
N PRO A 204 -4.19 29.27 -15.50
CA PRO A 204 -3.08 30.15 -15.04
C PRO A 204 -1.84 29.39 -14.57
N VAL A 205 -2.01 28.25 -13.85
CA VAL A 205 -0.92 27.39 -13.44
C VAL A 205 -0.15 26.86 -14.65
N ASN A 206 -0.85 26.38 -15.69
CA ASN A 206 -0.23 25.82 -16.89
C ASN A 206 0.49 26.89 -17.72
N LYS A 207 -0.08 28.10 -17.84
CA LYS A 207 0.60 29.24 -18.46
C LYS A 207 1.92 29.60 -17.76
N LYS A 208 1.90 29.61 -16.43
CA LYS A 208 3.11 29.82 -15.62
C LYS A 208 4.14 28.73 -15.86
N ARG A 209 3.71 27.44 -15.79
CA ARG A 209 4.60 26.28 -15.99
C ARG A 209 5.26 26.32 -17.37
N ILE A 210 4.49 26.59 -18.43
CA ILE A 210 5.03 26.72 -19.79
C ILE A 210 6.04 27.88 -19.88
N ALA A 211 5.76 29.01 -19.27
CA ALA A 211 6.69 30.15 -19.23
C ALA A 211 8.00 29.83 -18.48
N GLU A 212 7.95 28.88 -17.54
CA GLU A 212 9.12 28.36 -16.81
C GLU A 212 9.80 27.18 -17.53
N GLY A 213 9.34 26.80 -18.73
CA GLY A 213 9.90 25.67 -19.48
C GLY A 213 9.48 24.29 -18.96
N LYS A 214 8.44 24.21 -18.11
CA LYS A 214 7.88 22.98 -17.58
C LYS A 214 6.72 22.48 -18.43
N LEU A 215 6.46 21.18 -18.40
CA LEU A 215 5.28 20.59 -19.02
C LEU A 215 4.00 21.03 -18.31
N PRO A 216 2.91 21.35 -19.04
CA PRO A 216 1.61 21.68 -18.45
C PRO A 216 0.88 20.41 -18.01
N ALA A 217 0.10 20.48 -16.95
CA ALA A 217 -0.87 19.47 -16.56
C ALA A 217 -2.23 19.81 -17.22
N ASN A 218 -2.36 19.48 -18.50
CA ASN A 218 -3.40 20.03 -19.38
C ASN A 218 -4.62 19.13 -19.58
N SER A 219 -4.68 17.97 -18.92
CA SER A 219 -5.86 17.10 -18.95
C SER A 219 -5.95 16.27 -17.67
N ILE A 220 -7.17 15.86 -17.29
CA ILE A 220 -7.35 14.77 -16.34
C ILE A 220 -7.32 13.43 -17.07
N TRP A 221 -6.91 12.38 -16.37
CA TRP A 221 -6.97 11.01 -16.84
C TRP A 221 -7.55 10.10 -15.75
N LEU A 222 -8.71 9.50 -16.05
CA LEU A 222 -9.49 8.69 -15.12
C LEU A 222 -9.20 7.19 -15.35
N TRP A 223 -8.93 6.43 -14.27
CA TRP A 223 -8.56 5.03 -14.36
C TRP A 223 -8.63 4.32 -13.00
N GLY A 224 -8.51 3.00 -13.00
CA GLY A 224 -8.36 2.22 -11.77
C GLY A 224 -9.60 2.25 -10.88
N GLU A 225 -10.76 2.09 -11.48
CA GLU A 225 -12.05 2.07 -10.81
C GLU A 225 -12.15 0.97 -9.75
N GLY A 226 -12.92 1.23 -8.68
CA GLY A 226 -13.23 0.27 -7.64
C GLY A 226 -14.38 0.75 -6.75
N SER A 227 -15.10 -0.19 -6.17
CA SER A 227 -16.11 0.09 -5.15
C SER A 227 -15.48 0.06 -3.76
N ARG A 228 -16.15 0.65 -2.78
CA ARG A 228 -15.69 0.56 -1.38
C ARG A 228 -15.57 -0.92 -0.98
N PRO A 229 -14.41 -1.35 -0.45
CA PRO A 229 -14.26 -2.73 0.02
C PRO A 229 -15.25 -3.03 1.16
N ALA A 230 -15.99 -4.13 1.03
CA ALA A 230 -16.86 -4.63 2.07
C ALA A 230 -16.05 -5.46 3.07
N LEU A 231 -15.20 -4.81 3.86
CA LEU A 231 -14.48 -5.46 4.95
C LEU A 231 -15.36 -5.52 6.19
N PRO A 232 -15.52 -6.70 6.82
CA PRO A 232 -16.10 -6.77 8.15
C PRO A 232 -15.20 -6.01 9.14
N SER A 233 -15.78 -5.45 10.20
CA SER A 233 -14.97 -4.85 11.28
C SER A 233 -13.99 -5.87 11.84
N PHE A 234 -12.74 -5.45 12.04
CA PHE A 234 -11.71 -6.30 12.63
C PHE A 234 -12.08 -6.76 14.04
N GLU A 235 -12.66 -5.84 14.83
CA GLU A 235 -13.15 -6.13 16.19
C GLU A 235 -14.32 -7.13 16.17
N GLU A 236 -15.29 -6.97 15.25
CA GLU A 236 -16.41 -7.94 15.12
C GLU A 236 -15.92 -9.32 14.70
N LYS A 237 -14.91 -9.38 13.80
CA LYS A 237 -14.37 -10.64 13.29
C LYS A 237 -13.53 -11.39 14.32
N PHE A 238 -12.69 -10.69 15.06
CA PHE A 238 -11.66 -11.30 15.92
C PHE A 238 -11.83 -11.03 17.40
N GLY A 239 -12.77 -10.17 17.80
CA GLY A 239 -12.93 -9.75 19.20
C GLY A 239 -11.80 -8.88 19.73
N VAL A 240 -10.99 -8.30 18.85
CA VAL A 240 -9.74 -7.58 19.17
C VAL A 240 -9.78 -6.20 18.54
N LYS A 241 -9.52 -5.15 19.34
CA LYS A 241 -9.39 -3.78 18.86
C LYS A 241 -8.01 -3.56 18.26
N GLY A 242 -7.95 -3.02 17.05
CA GLY A 242 -6.70 -2.87 16.31
C GLY A 242 -6.39 -1.46 15.85
N SER A 243 -5.08 -1.19 15.66
CA SER A 243 -4.56 -0.01 14.99
C SER A 243 -3.55 -0.40 13.91
N ILE A 244 -3.49 0.37 12.82
CA ILE A 244 -2.46 0.27 11.78
C ILE A 244 -1.58 1.52 11.82
N VAL A 245 -0.30 1.34 12.08
CA VAL A 245 0.74 2.38 12.06
C VAL A 245 1.50 2.27 10.73
N SER A 246 1.22 3.14 9.77
CA SER A 246 1.81 3.11 8.43
C SER A 246 1.99 4.52 7.86
N ALA A 247 3.00 4.68 6.98
CA ALA A 247 3.13 5.87 6.13
C ALA A 247 2.32 5.75 4.83
N VAL A 248 1.81 4.55 4.51
CA VAL A 248 1.20 4.23 3.22
C VAL A 248 -0.31 4.38 3.29
N ASP A 249 -0.86 5.26 2.45
CA ASP A 249 -2.30 5.55 2.40
C ASP A 249 -3.14 4.31 2.11
N LEU A 250 -2.63 3.41 1.28
CA LEU A 250 -3.27 2.14 0.98
C LEU A 250 -3.55 1.31 2.26
N LEU A 251 -2.55 1.19 3.14
CA LEU A 251 -2.69 0.45 4.41
C LEU A 251 -3.63 1.15 5.38
N LYS A 252 -3.55 2.49 5.45
CA LYS A 252 -4.50 3.29 6.23
C LYS A 252 -5.94 3.07 5.72
N GLY A 253 -6.13 3.06 4.40
CA GLY A 253 -7.43 2.79 3.78
C GLY A 253 -8.00 1.41 4.15
N ILE A 254 -7.17 0.35 4.13
CA ILE A 254 -7.58 -0.98 4.60
C ILE A 254 -8.00 -0.92 6.08
N GLY A 255 -7.18 -0.28 6.93
CA GLY A 255 -7.47 -0.12 8.36
C GLY A 255 -8.80 0.59 8.61
N ILE A 256 -9.05 1.72 7.97
CA ILE A 256 -10.30 2.48 8.08
C ILE A 256 -11.50 1.62 7.63
N CYS A 257 -11.38 0.93 6.50
CA CYS A 257 -12.45 0.03 6.03
C CYS A 257 -12.72 -1.14 6.98
N ALA A 258 -11.71 -1.60 7.71
CA ALA A 258 -11.80 -2.65 8.72
C ALA A 258 -12.16 -2.12 10.13
N GLY A 259 -12.44 -0.83 10.29
CA GLY A 259 -12.78 -0.21 11.58
C GLY A 259 -11.62 -0.12 12.57
N MET A 260 -10.38 -0.17 12.08
CA MET A 260 -9.17 -0.02 12.90
C MET A 260 -8.73 1.45 12.96
N ASN A 261 -8.02 1.84 14.04
CA ASN A 261 -7.39 3.15 14.12
C ASN A 261 -6.20 3.25 13.15
N THR A 262 -5.99 4.44 12.59
CA THR A 262 -4.87 4.71 11.68
C THR A 262 -4.17 6.00 12.09
N PRO A 263 -3.42 6.00 13.22
CA PRO A 263 -2.77 7.19 13.73
C PRO A 263 -1.67 7.69 12.79
N GLU A 264 -1.52 9.02 12.73
CA GLU A 264 -0.42 9.64 11.99
C GLU A 264 0.91 9.49 12.75
N VAL A 265 2.00 9.36 11.99
CA VAL A 265 3.38 9.31 12.50
C VAL A 265 4.18 10.43 11.87
N GLU A 266 4.61 11.39 12.68
CA GLU A 266 5.44 12.49 12.19
C GLU A 266 6.77 11.97 11.61
N GLY A 267 7.12 12.42 10.42
CA GLY A 267 8.35 12.01 9.72
C GLY A 267 8.33 10.57 9.20
N ALA A 268 7.17 9.90 9.16
CA ALA A 268 7.07 8.61 8.50
C ALA A 268 7.09 8.78 6.98
N THR A 269 7.98 8.03 6.34
CA THR A 269 8.11 7.90 4.88
C THR A 269 8.00 6.43 4.47
N GLY A 270 7.91 6.16 3.18
CA GLY A 270 7.98 4.81 2.60
C GLY A 270 9.42 4.31 2.40
N TYR A 271 10.46 5.05 2.79
CA TYR A 271 11.83 4.70 2.49
C TYR A 271 12.71 4.54 3.74
N ILE A 272 14.01 4.32 3.54
CA ILE A 272 14.99 4.02 4.59
C ILE A 272 15.23 5.18 5.58
N ASP A 273 14.81 6.37 5.24
CA ASP A 273 14.86 7.58 6.09
C ASP A 273 13.62 7.75 6.98
N THR A 274 12.67 6.81 6.93
CA THR A 274 11.46 6.85 7.75
C THR A 274 11.76 6.96 9.25
N ASN A 275 10.84 7.57 10.00
CA ASN A 275 10.92 7.66 11.46
C ASN A 275 10.54 6.31 12.11
N PHE A 276 11.50 5.39 12.21
CA PHE A 276 11.33 4.06 12.80
C PHE A 276 10.88 4.14 14.27
N GLU A 277 11.56 4.95 15.08
CA GLU A 277 11.23 5.13 16.50
C GLU A 277 9.85 5.77 16.67
N GLY A 278 9.48 6.72 15.80
CA GLY A 278 8.16 7.33 15.79
C GLY A 278 7.07 6.28 15.58
N LYS A 279 7.26 5.35 14.64
CA LYS A 279 6.32 4.24 14.43
C LYS A 279 6.18 3.35 15.67
N ALA A 280 7.30 3.00 16.32
CA ALA A 280 7.31 2.21 17.55
C ALA A 280 6.62 2.93 18.73
N ASN A 281 6.88 4.23 18.90
CA ASN A 281 6.29 5.03 19.97
C ASN A 281 4.77 5.22 19.78
N VAL A 282 4.33 5.47 18.54
CA VAL A 282 2.90 5.55 18.22
C VAL A 282 2.20 4.21 18.49
N ALA A 283 2.85 3.08 18.21
CA ALA A 283 2.31 1.77 18.55
C ALA A 283 2.10 1.61 20.07
N ILE A 284 3.06 2.05 20.88
CA ILE A 284 2.95 2.05 22.34
C ILE A 284 1.79 2.95 22.80
N ASP A 285 1.63 4.11 22.20
CA ASP A 285 0.54 5.03 22.55
C ASP A 285 -0.83 4.43 22.19
N GLU A 286 -0.95 3.71 21.10
CA GLU A 286 -2.20 2.99 20.76
C GLU A 286 -2.51 1.88 21.78
N TRP A 287 -1.53 1.09 22.21
CA TRP A 287 -1.75 0.12 23.30
C TRP A 287 -2.17 0.79 24.61
N ARG A 288 -1.57 1.95 24.95
CA ARG A 288 -1.95 2.74 26.14
C ARG A 288 -3.37 3.31 26.06
N LYS A 289 -3.84 3.64 24.84
CA LYS A 289 -5.22 4.09 24.57
C LYS A 289 -6.24 2.94 24.61
N GLY A 290 -5.81 1.71 24.83
CA GLY A 290 -6.69 0.56 25.00
C GLY A 290 -6.81 -0.34 23.77
N GLN A 291 -6.00 -0.12 22.72
CA GLN A 291 -5.93 -1.07 21.62
C GLN A 291 -5.27 -2.38 22.08
N ASP A 292 -5.76 -3.49 21.55
CA ASP A 292 -5.23 -4.83 21.84
C ASP A 292 -4.12 -5.19 20.85
N LEU A 293 -4.34 -4.93 19.55
CA LEU A 293 -3.41 -5.21 18.46
C LEU A 293 -2.91 -3.92 17.81
N VAL A 294 -1.60 -3.85 17.57
CA VAL A 294 -1.02 -2.83 16.69
C VAL A 294 -0.24 -3.49 15.56
N TYR A 295 -0.61 -3.12 14.34
CA TYR A 295 0.01 -3.53 13.10
C TYR A 295 0.98 -2.42 12.66
N ILE A 296 2.27 -2.67 12.79
CA ILE A 296 3.36 -1.72 12.49
C ILE A 296 3.91 -2.05 11.11
N HIS A 297 3.61 -1.22 10.14
CA HIS A 297 4.02 -1.40 8.75
C HIS A 297 5.26 -0.55 8.42
N VAL A 298 6.26 -1.18 7.79
CA VAL A 298 7.50 -0.53 7.35
C VAL A 298 7.77 -0.90 5.89
N GLU A 299 7.62 0.07 4.98
CA GLU A 299 7.72 -0.10 3.53
C GLU A 299 9.18 -0.09 3.01
N ALA A 300 10.13 0.36 3.83
CA ALA A 300 11.51 0.59 3.40
C ALA A 300 12.19 -0.60 2.67
N PRO A 301 12.02 -1.88 3.06
CA PRO A 301 12.62 -3.00 2.32
C PRO A 301 12.02 -3.16 0.92
N ASP A 302 10.71 -2.89 0.73
CA ASP A 302 10.02 -2.95 -0.55
C ASP A 302 10.55 -1.91 -1.54
N GLU A 303 10.61 -0.66 -1.11
CA GLU A 303 11.15 0.44 -1.93
C GLU A 303 12.61 0.19 -2.32
N CYS A 304 13.43 -0.38 -1.44
CA CYS A 304 14.79 -0.78 -1.78
C CYS A 304 14.80 -1.89 -2.84
N GLY A 305 13.85 -2.82 -2.79
CA GLY A 305 13.66 -3.86 -3.81
C GLY A 305 13.36 -3.25 -5.18
N HIS A 306 12.36 -2.37 -5.26
CA HIS A 306 11.97 -1.65 -6.48
C HIS A 306 13.11 -0.82 -7.09
N ARG A 307 13.93 -0.21 -6.25
CA ARG A 307 15.07 0.63 -6.67
C ARG A 307 16.33 -0.16 -6.98
N ASN A 308 16.33 -1.48 -6.81
CA ASN A 308 17.50 -2.33 -6.98
C ASN A 308 18.67 -1.91 -6.07
N GLU A 309 18.38 -1.78 -4.79
CA GLU A 309 19.32 -1.34 -3.76
C GLU A 309 19.56 -2.44 -2.71
N PRO A 310 20.34 -3.48 -3.02
CA PRO A 310 20.49 -4.65 -2.14
C PRO A 310 21.06 -4.32 -0.77
N GLU A 311 22.05 -3.42 -0.69
CA GLU A 311 22.67 -2.99 0.56
C GLU A 311 21.69 -2.20 1.43
N ASN A 312 20.90 -1.31 0.82
CA ASN A 312 19.87 -0.56 1.52
C ASN A 312 18.74 -1.45 1.99
N LYS A 313 18.38 -2.51 1.22
CA LYS A 313 17.38 -3.50 1.67
C LYS A 313 17.84 -4.25 2.90
N VAL A 314 19.10 -4.72 2.94
CA VAL A 314 19.72 -5.31 4.14
C VAL A 314 19.66 -4.31 5.30
N LYS A 315 20.08 -3.06 5.08
CA LYS A 315 20.07 -2.02 6.10
C LYS A 315 18.66 -1.70 6.61
N ALA A 316 17.65 -1.68 5.74
CA ALA A 316 16.26 -1.47 6.15
C ALA A 316 15.79 -2.54 7.14
N ILE A 317 16.12 -3.83 6.88
CA ILE A 317 15.82 -4.95 7.79
C ILE A 317 16.55 -4.75 9.14
N GLU A 318 17.82 -4.37 9.11
CA GLU A 318 18.61 -4.11 10.33
C GLU A 318 18.08 -2.91 11.13
N LEU A 319 17.56 -1.88 10.46
CA LEU A 319 16.93 -0.73 11.12
C LEU A 319 15.60 -1.08 11.77
N ILE A 320 14.79 -1.93 11.16
CA ILE A 320 13.57 -2.46 11.79
C ILE A 320 13.95 -3.21 13.08
N ASP A 321 14.92 -4.11 13.00
CA ASP A 321 15.37 -4.90 14.15
C ASP A 321 15.95 -4.03 15.26
N SER A 322 16.77 -3.03 14.92
CA SER A 322 17.51 -2.25 15.92
C SER A 322 16.75 -1.04 16.45
N ARG A 323 15.78 -0.49 15.71
CA ARG A 323 15.12 0.78 16.07
C ARG A 323 13.62 0.63 16.37
N ILE A 324 12.96 -0.46 15.94
CA ILE A 324 11.56 -0.75 16.30
C ILE A 324 11.51 -1.83 17.38
N MET A 325 12.14 -2.99 17.13
CA MET A 325 11.99 -4.14 18.00
C MET A 325 12.32 -3.88 19.47
N PRO A 326 13.46 -3.24 19.83
CA PRO A 326 13.77 -2.99 21.23
C PRO A 326 12.71 -2.13 21.93
N ILE A 327 12.24 -1.07 21.26
CA ILE A 327 11.28 -0.12 21.84
C ILE A 327 9.94 -0.82 22.14
N ILE A 328 9.41 -1.60 21.19
CA ILE A 328 8.14 -2.30 21.40
C ILE A 328 8.29 -3.45 22.39
N LEU A 329 9.41 -4.21 22.38
CA LEU A 329 9.65 -5.32 23.29
C LEU A 329 9.84 -4.83 24.72
N ASP A 330 10.54 -3.71 24.94
CA ASP A 330 10.67 -3.10 26.27
C ASP A 330 9.31 -2.77 26.88
N TYR A 331 8.40 -2.20 26.08
CA TYR A 331 7.04 -1.95 26.53
C TYR A 331 6.24 -3.25 26.74
N LEU A 332 6.25 -4.16 25.79
CA LEU A 332 5.51 -5.42 25.85
C LEU A 332 5.95 -6.30 27.01
N ASN A 333 7.23 -6.28 27.38
CA ASN A 333 7.76 -6.98 28.54
C ASN A 333 7.19 -6.49 29.86
N THR A 334 6.65 -5.26 29.92
CA THR A 334 5.93 -4.75 31.11
C THR A 334 4.49 -5.27 31.20
N GLN A 335 3.99 -5.90 30.15
CA GLN A 335 2.66 -6.50 30.12
C GLN A 335 2.68 -7.94 30.63
N ASP A 336 1.56 -8.40 31.22
CA ASP A 336 1.42 -9.76 31.71
C ASP A 336 1.60 -10.77 30.57
N ASP A 337 0.82 -10.57 29.48
CA ASP A 337 0.81 -11.45 28.31
C ASP A 337 0.89 -10.65 27.02
N TYR A 338 1.68 -11.16 26.09
CA TYR A 338 1.74 -10.59 24.72
C TYR A 338 2.17 -11.63 23.68
N LYS A 339 1.82 -11.36 22.43
CA LYS A 339 2.31 -12.07 21.25
C LYS A 339 2.90 -11.10 20.24
N VAL A 340 3.93 -11.55 19.54
CA VAL A 340 4.57 -10.80 18.45
C VAL A 340 4.57 -11.67 17.19
N MET A 341 4.13 -11.11 16.08
CA MET A 341 4.27 -11.69 14.75
C MET A 341 5.15 -10.78 13.91
N VAL A 342 6.14 -11.34 13.21
CA VAL A 342 6.99 -10.61 12.26
C VAL A 342 6.97 -11.35 10.94
N LEU A 343 6.69 -10.62 9.86
CA LEU A 343 6.64 -11.18 8.51
C LEU A 343 6.74 -10.08 7.45
N PRO A 344 7.15 -10.39 6.20
CA PRO A 344 6.80 -9.58 5.04
C PRO A 344 5.38 -9.89 4.56
N ASP A 345 4.84 -9.02 3.73
CA ASP A 345 3.57 -9.26 3.03
C ASP A 345 3.76 -10.02 1.70
N HIS A 346 4.80 -9.72 0.96
CA HIS A 346 5.21 -10.38 -0.28
C HIS A 346 6.73 -10.27 -0.48
N PRO A 347 7.33 -11.03 -1.39
CA PRO A 347 8.68 -10.75 -1.87
C PRO A 347 8.66 -9.54 -2.82
N THR A 348 9.70 -8.70 -2.75
CA THR A 348 10.01 -7.68 -3.76
C THR A 348 11.45 -7.90 -4.22
N PRO A 349 11.68 -8.93 -5.07
CA PRO A 349 13.03 -9.33 -5.40
C PRO A 349 13.82 -8.25 -6.14
N ILE A 350 15.04 -8.00 -5.69
CA ILE A 350 16.00 -7.08 -6.31
C ILE A 350 16.17 -7.36 -7.81
N SER A 351 16.16 -8.63 -8.19
CA SER A 351 16.36 -9.05 -9.58
C SER A 351 15.21 -8.68 -10.52
N THR A 352 13.97 -8.66 -10.02
CA THR A 352 12.77 -8.36 -10.80
C THR A 352 12.27 -6.94 -10.62
N ARG A 353 12.63 -6.28 -9.52
CA ARG A 353 12.18 -4.93 -9.11
C ARG A 353 10.66 -4.79 -9.05
N THR A 354 9.97 -5.88 -8.78
CA THR A 354 8.51 -5.91 -8.67
C THR A 354 8.10 -7.03 -7.73
N HIS A 355 6.86 -6.96 -7.25
CA HIS A 355 6.32 -7.93 -6.31
C HIS A 355 6.24 -9.33 -6.92
N ALA A 356 6.49 -10.35 -6.09
CA ALA A 356 6.31 -11.76 -6.41
C ALA A 356 5.23 -12.39 -5.52
N SER A 357 4.74 -13.57 -5.91
CA SER A 357 3.65 -14.28 -5.20
C SER A 357 4.11 -15.50 -4.41
N ASP A 358 5.42 -15.65 -4.26
CA ASP A 358 5.98 -16.76 -3.49
C ASP A 358 5.57 -16.64 -2.02
N PRO A 359 5.39 -17.77 -1.30
CA PRO A 359 5.18 -17.76 0.13
C PRO A 359 6.31 -17.06 0.87
N VAL A 360 5.97 -16.37 1.94
CA VAL A 360 6.92 -15.57 2.73
C VAL A 360 7.12 -16.15 4.12
N PRO A 361 8.30 -15.92 4.74
CA PRO A 361 8.56 -16.33 6.12
C PRO A 361 7.67 -15.59 7.12
N TYR A 362 7.23 -16.28 8.15
CA TYR A 362 6.62 -15.66 9.33
C TYR A 362 7.22 -16.23 10.60
N LEU A 363 7.19 -15.44 11.67
CA LEU A 363 7.38 -15.93 13.03
C LEU A 363 6.21 -15.47 13.91
N ILE A 364 5.84 -16.30 14.88
CA ILE A 364 4.91 -15.97 15.96
C ILE A 364 5.57 -16.35 17.29
N TYR A 365 5.79 -15.34 18.13
CA TYR A 365 6.27 -15.51 19.50
C TYR A 365 5.14 -15.25 20.49
N CYS A 366 5.05 -16.09 21.51
CA CYS A 366 4.09 -15.93 22.61
C CYS A 366 4.84 -15.96 23.94
N LYS A 367 4.76 -14.86 24.71
CA LYS A 367 5.36 -14.80 26.07
C LYS A 367 4.76 -15.88 26.96
N GLY A 368 5.62 -16.65 27.62
CA GLY A 368 5.21 -17.72 28.54
C GLY A 368 4.75 -19.02 27.85
N LYS A 369 4.78 -19.08 26.52
CA LYS A 369 4.53 -20.28 25.71
C LYS A 369 5.64 -20.46 24.67
N GLU A 370 6.88 -20.27 25.12
CA GLU A 370 8.06 -20.39 24.25
C GLU A 370 8.20 -21.81 23.68
N LEU A 371 8.55 -21.86 22.40
CA LEU A 371 8.81 -23.08 21.64
C LEU A 371 10.29 -23.11 21.25
N ASP A 372 10.87 -24.26 21.13
CA ASP A 372 12.16 -24.42 20.44
C ASP A 372 11.87 -24.65 18.95
N SER A 373 11.99 -23.59 18.15
CA SER A 373 11.75 -23.72 16.72
C SER A 373 12.86 -24.40 15.94
N GLY A 374 14.05 -24.54 16.54
CA GLY A 374 15.26 -24.95 15.85
C GLY A 374 15.83 -23.91 14.88
N VAL A 375 15.22 -22.72 14.78
CA VAL A 375 15.61 -21.65 13.85
C VAL A 375 16.47 -20.62 14.57
N ALA A 376 17.77 -20.62 14.31
CA ALA A 376 18.70 -19.66 14.89
C ALA A 376 18.61 -18.26 14.24
N SER A 377 18.26 -18.19 12.95
CA SER A 377 18.05 -16.94 12.21
C SER A 377 16.97 -17.16 11.16
N ILE A 378 15.91 -16.36 11.21
CA ILE A 378 14.79 -16.46 10.28
C ILE A 378 15.14 -15.88 8.92
N ASN A 379 14.88 -16.65 7.87
CA ASN A 379 14.97 -16.29 6.46
C ASN A 379 14.11 -17.26 5.64
N GLU A 380 14.05 -17.08 4.34
CA GLU A 380 13.22 -17.86 3.41
C GLU A 380 13.54 -19.36 3.50
N LYS A 381 14.84 -19.71 3.59
CA LYS A 381 15.30 -21.08 3.66
C LYS A 381 14.97 -21.72 5.01
N SER A 382 15.38 -21.08 6.12
CA SER A 382 15.15 -21.62 7.45
C SER A 382 13.67 -21.76 7.78
N ALA A 383 12.82 -20.83 7.31
CA ALA A 383 11.38 -20.93 7.45
C ALA A 383 10.78 -22.10 6.65
N SER A 384 11.27 -22.33 5.43
CA SER A 384 10.87 -23.47 4.61
C SER A 384 11.24 -24.82 5.24
N GLU A 385 12.40 -24.89 5.87
CA GLU A 385 12.92 -26.12 6.50
C GLU A 385 12.11 -26.57 7.74
N THR A 386 11.31 -25.68 8.35
CA THR A 386 10.42 -26.04 9.47
C THR A 386 9.28 -26.95 9.05
N GLY A 387 8.87 -26.89 7.79
CA GLY A 387 7.69 -27.59 7.27
C GLY A 387 6.35 -26.98 7.65
N ASN A 388 6.31 -25.92 8.47
CA ASN A 388 5.09 -25.20 8.79
C ASN A 388 4.67 -24.33 7.60
N PHE A 389 3.42 -24.47 7.15
CA PHE A 389 2.91 -23.73 6.00
C PHE A 389 1.46 -23.33 6.20
N VAL A 390 1.18 -22.04 6.07
CA VAL A 390 -0.18 -21.50 6.17
C VAL A 390 -0.69 -21.12 4.76
N ASP A 391 -1.71 -21.82 4.30
CA ASP A 391 -2.42 -21.58 3.04
C ASP A 391 -3.90 -21.99 3.22
N PRO A 392 -4.85 -21.06 3.07
CA PRO A 392 -4.70 -19.67 2.63
C PRO A 392 -4.11 -18.74 3.70
N GLY A 393 -3.37 -17.71 3.25
CA GLY A 393 -2.66 -16.80 4.15
C GLY A 393 -3.55 -16.00 5.09
N PHE A 394 -4.81 -15.75 4.72
CA PHE A 394 -5.76 -15.04 5.59
C PHE A 394 -6.18 -15.83 6.85
N ASP A 395 -5.78 -17.10 6.97
CA ASP A 395 -5.98 -17.86 8.20
C ASP A 395 -4.91 -17.56 9.27
N LEU A 396 -3.75 -16.95 8.87
CA LEU A 396 -2.64 -16.68 9.78
C LEU A 396 -3.04 -15.75 10.93
N MET A 397 -3.82 -14.68 10.67
CA MET A 397 -4.26 -13.77 11.72
C MET A 397 -5.13 -14.49 12.77
N GLY A 398 -6.04 -15.34 12.32
CA GLY A 398 -6.85 -16.16 13.22
C GLY A 398 -6.00 -17.15 14.04
N HIS A 399 -4.95 -17.70 13.44
CA HIS A 399 -3.98 -18.56 14.15
C HIS A 399 -3.17 -17.76 15.19
N PHE A 400 -2.68 -16.58 14.82
CA PHE A 400 -1.93 -15.68 15.70
C PHE A 400 -2.75 -15.22 16.93
N LEU A 401 -4.05 -14.96 16.76
CA LEU A 401 -4.92 -14.45 17.82
C LEU A 401 -5.51 -15.55 18.71
N LYS A 402 -5.42 -16.85 18.33
CA LYS A 402 -5.85 -17.96 19.20
C LYS A 402 -5.00 -18.04 20.44
N ASP A 403 -5.63 -18.44 21.57
CA ASP A 403 -5.00 -18.65 22.87
C ASP A 403 -3.99 -19.81 22.90
#